data_7b644dfc8c5f999f193570b270c3af60
#
_entry.id   7b644dfc8c5f999f193570b270c3af60
#
_cell.length_a   1.000
_cell.length_b   1.000
_cell.length_c   1.000
_cell.angle_alpha   90.00
_cell.angle_beta   90.00
_cell.angle_gamma   90.00
#
_symmetry.space_group_name_H-M   'P 1'
#
loop_
_entity.id
_entity.type
_entity.pdbx_description
1 polymer ?
#
loop_
_entity_poly.entity_id
_entity_poly.type
_entity_poly.pdbx_seq_one_letter_code
_entity_poly.pdbx_strand_id
1 'polypeptide(L)'
;MPHPTLLVELLTEELPPKSLKLLSQTFADEIFNGLEQHQLKLRDFSGWRVFATPRRLGVLIPNVRARANDRENEAEGPSVKAGLDAAGNPTPALTGFARKHGLKVEALEQQDRPKGRLFVARVRIAGSVLDAVLADIVKEATKKLPIPKMMRWGDGDDQFVRPVHGLVM
;
A
#
# COMPACT_ATOMS: atom_id res chain seq x y z
N MET A 1 2.29 10.85 -21.51
CA MET A 1 3.73 10.51 -21.43
C MET A 1 3.86 9.07 -21.01
N PRO A 2 4.81 8.28 -21.56
CA PRO A 2 5.03 6.94 -21.10
C PRO A 2 5.48 6.98 -19.63
N HIS A 3 4.90 6.11 -18.81
CA HIS A 3 5.33 5.99 -17.41
C HIS A 3 6.62 5.17 -17.34
N PRO A 4 7.48 5.43 -16.36
CA PRO A 4 8.75 4.72 -16.23
C PRO A 4 8.55 3.23 -15.93
N THR A 5 9.59 2.46 -16.19
CA THR A 5 9.67 1.05 -15.84
C THR A 5 10.44 0.94 -14.52
N LEU A 6 9.85 0.23 -13.56
CA LEU A 6 10.49 -0.11 -12.29
C LEU A 6 11.28 -1.40 -12.45
N LEU A 7 12.55 -1.37 -12.07
CA LEU A 7 13.39 -2.55 -11.87
C LEU A 7 13.60 -2.73 -10.35
N VAL A 8 13.35 -3.94 -9.84
CA VAL A 8 13.76 -4.31 -8.48
C VAL A 8 14.59 -5.57 -8.57
N GLU A 9 15.82 -5.54 -8.04
CA GLU A 9 16.71 -6.69 -7.97
C GLU A 9 17.19 -6.92 -6.54
N LEU A 10 16.99 -8.13 -6.05
CA LEU A 10 17.48 -8.61 -4.76
C LEU A 10 18.70 -9.51 -5.00
N LEU A 11 19.85 -9.10 -4.48
CA LEU A 11 21.11 -9.82 -4.56
C LEU A 11 21.31 -10.65 -3.30
N THR A 12 21.45 -11.96 -3.44
CA THR A 12 21.48 -12.88 -2.31
C THR A 12 22.64 -13.88 -2.41
N GLU A 13 22.90 -14.62 -1.34
CA GLU A 13 23.60 -15.91 -1.41
C GLU A 13 22.78 -16.93 -2.20
N GLU A 14 23.37 -18.10 -2.50
CA GLU A 14 22.75 -19.10 -3.36
C GLU A 14 21.38 -19.55 -2.86
N LEU A 15 20.39 -19.24 -3.66
CA LEU A 15 19.00 -19.69 -3.49
C LEU A 15 18.88 -21.16 -3.90
N PRO A 16 18.00 -21.95 -3.24
CA PRO A 16 17.79 -23.34 -3.57
C PRO A 16 17.29 -23.50 -5.02
N PRO A 17 17.99 -24.22 -5.91
CA PRO A 17 17.60 -24.32 -7.33
C PRO A 17 16.18 -24.84 -7.55
N LYS A 18 15.75 -25.81 -6.72
CA LYS A 18 14.40 -26.38 -6.79
C LYS A 18 13.28 -25.38 -6.46
N SER A 19 13.59 -24.35 -5.66
CA SER A 19 12.61 -23.33 -5.23
C SER A 19 12.75 -22.04 -6.04
N LEU A 20 13.74 -21.90 -6.90
CA LEU A 20 14.07 -20.63 -7.55
C LEU A 20 12.91 -20.05 -8.35
N LYS A 21 12.18 -20.88 -9.11
CA LYS A 21 11.00 -20.46 -9.86
C LYS A 21 9.90 -19.95 -8.94
N LEU A 22 9.62 -20.66 -7.87
CA LEU A 22 8.57 -20.25 -6.90
C LEU A 22 8.97 -18.96 -6.17
N LEU A 23 10.23 -18.85 -5.73
CA LEU A 23 10.73 -17.66 -5.05
C LEU A 23 10.67 -16.43 -5.95
N SER A 24 11.08 -16.56 -7.21
CA SER A 24 11.04 -15.44 -8.15
C SER A 24 9.64 -14.99 -8.47
N GLN A 25 8.72 -15.93 -8.66
CA GLN A 25 7.32 -15.59 -8.93
C GLN A 25 6.67 -14.91 -7.71
N THR A 26 6.83 -15.50 -6.52
CA THR A 26 6.29 -14.89 -5.28
C THR A 26 6.86 -13.49 -5.04
N PHE A 27 8.17 -13.30 -5.26
CA PHE A 27 8.79 -11.98 -5.12
C PHE A 27 8.17 -10.95 -6.06
N ALA A 28 7.96 -11.32 -7.32
CA ALA A 28 7.34 -10.45 -8.30
C ALA A 28 5.87 -10.15 -7.97
N ASP A 29 5.10 -11.17 -7.61
CA ASP A 29 3.67 -11.04 -7.27
C ASP A 29 3.47 -10.14 -6.04
N GLU A 30 4.30 -10.28 -5.01
CA GLU A 30 4.19 -9.47 -3.81
C GLU A 30 4.58 -8.00 -4.04
N ILE A 31 5.61 -7.73 -4.84
CA ILE A 31 5.93 -6.35 -5.24
C ILE A 31 4.78 -5.76 -6.05
N PHE A 32 4.25 -6.51 -7.00
CA PHE A 32 3.13 -6.06 -7.80
C PHE A 32 1.89 -5.74 -6.95
N ASN A 33 1.53 -6.64 -6.02
CA ASN A 33 0.42 -6.44 -5.08
C ASN A 33 0.64 -5.19 -4.20
N GLY A 34 1.86 -4.97 -3.74
CA GLY A 34 2.22 -3.78 -2.98
C GLY A 34 2.02 -2.49 -3.79
N LEU A 35 2.47 -2.46 -5.04
CA LEU A 35 2.24 -1.32 -5.94
C LEU A 35 0.75 -1.09 -6.22
N GLU A 36 -0.03 -2.16 -6.34
CA GLU A 36 -1.48 -2.08 -6.52
C GLU A 36 -2.19 -1.50 -5.30
N GLN A 37 -1.86 -1.95 -4.10
CA GLN A 37 -2.41 -1.43 -2.85
C GLN A 37 -2.16 0.08 -2.70
N HIS A 38 -1.00 0.56 -3.14
CA HIS A 38 -0.64 1.97 -3.16
C HIS A 38 -1.14 2.71 -4.40
N GLN A 39 -1.85 2.05 -5.33
CA GLN A 39 -2.40 2.62 -6.57
C GLN A 39 -1.30 3.22 -7.50
N LEU A 40 -0.11 2.67 -7.45
CA LEU A 40 1.05 3.08 -8.24
C LEU A 40 1.14 2.41 -9.60
N LYS A 41 0.35 1.35 -9.85
CA LYS A 41 0.27 0.72 -11.16
C LYS A 41 -0.81 1.37 -12.04
N LEU A 42 -0.65 1.30 -13.36
CA LEU A 42 -1.69 1.67 -14.32
C LEU A 42 -2.64 0.50 -14.60
N ARG A 43 -3.90 0.82 -14.97
CA ARG A 43 -4.91 -0.20 -15.31
C ARG A 43 -4.55 -1.01 -16.56
N ASP A 44 -3.95 -0.36 -17.56
CA ASP A 44 -3.54 -0.99 -18.83
C ASP A 44 -2.18 -1.68 -18.71
N PHE A 45 -2.09 -2.60 -17.79
CA PHE A 45 -0.84 -3.26 -17.47
C PHE A 45 -0.57 -4.43 -18.42
N SER A 46 0.50 -4.36 -19.21
CA SER A 46 0.96 -5.41 -20.12
C SER A 46 2.10 -6.22 -19.51
N GLY A 47 1.81 -6.93 -18.42
CA GLY A 47 2.74 -7.92 -17.87
C GLY A 47 4.04 -7.38 -17.26
N TRP A 48 4.54 -8.06 -16.27
CA TRP A 48 5.90 -7.89 -15.75
C TRP A 48 6.81 -8.99 -16.23
N ARG A 49 8.11 -8.77 -16.20
CA ARG A 49 9.10 -9.80 -16.47
C ARG A 49 9.81 -10.19 -15.19
N VAL A 50 9.92 -11.49 -14.96
CA VAL A 50 10.55 -12.07 -13.78
C VAL A 50 11.89 -12.68 -14.20
N PHE A 51 12.92 -12.40 -13.44
CA PHE A 51 14.26 -12.90 -13.66
C PHE A 51 14.77 -13.58 -12.39
N ALA A 52 15.44 -14.70 -12.54
CA ALA A 52 16.03 -15.40 -11.43
C ALA A 52 17.36 -16.07 -11.85
N THR A 53 18.33 -15.92 -10.99
CA THR A 53 19.57 -16.70 -11.00
C THR A 53 19.78 -17.26 -9.59
N PRO A 54 20.72 -18.20 -9.38
CA PRO A 54 20.97 -18.72 -8.02
C PRO A 54 21.29 -17.63 -6.98
N ARG A 55 21.77 -16.47 -7.40
CA ARG A 55 22.13 -15.38 -6.48
C ARG A 55 21.39 -14.08 -6.71
N ARG A 56 20.27 -14.12 -7.48
CA ARG A 56 19.52 -12.91 -7.78
C ARG A 56 18.04 -13.22 -8.08
N LEU A 57 17.16 -12.46 -7.48
CA LEU A 57 15.76 -12.33 -7.91
C LEU A 57 15.55 -10.95 -8.50
N GLY A 58 14.88 -10.87 -9.63
CA GLY A 58 14.61 -9.59 -10.29
C GLY A 58 13.21 -9.54 -10.86
N VAL A 59 12.60 -8.35 -10.82
CA VAL A 59 11.35 -8.06 -11.48
C VAL A 59 11.42 -6.73 -12.19
N LEU A 60 10.89 -6.70 -13.42
CA LEU A 60 10.81 -5.50 -14.24
C LEU A 60 9.34 -5.24 -14.52
N ILE A 61 8.83 -4.14 -13.99
CA ILE A 61 7.42 -3.75 -14.03
C ILE A 61 7.29 -2.46 -14.85
N PRO A 62 6.71 -2.52 -16.06
CA PRO A 62 6.50 -1.33 -16.87
C PRO A 62 5.34 -0.47 -16.34
N ASN A 63 5.31 0.78 -16.75
CA ASN A 63 4.22 1.72 -16.49
C ASN A 63 3.88 1.91 -15.01
N VAL A 64 4.88 2.08 -14.15
CA VAL A 64 4.73 2.40 -12.74
C VAL A 64 4.64 3.91 -12.57
N ARG A 65 3.71 4.39 -11.75
CA ARG A 65 3.57 5.80 -11.42
C ARG A 65 4.57 6.20 -10.35
N ALA A 66 5.23 7.33 -10.51
CA ALA A 66 6.04 7.92 -9.43
C ALA A 66 5.16 8.38 -8.24
N ARG A 67 3.88 8.76 -8.53
CA ARG A 67 2.91 9.14 -7.52
C ARG A 67 1.51 8.68 -7.93
N ALA A 68 0.77 8.11 -7.00
CA ALA A 68 -0.65 7.80 -7.16
C ALA A 68 -1.48 9.09 -7.18
N ASN A 69 -2.66 9.02 -7.80
CA ASN A 69 -3.59 10.14 -7.77
C ASN A 69 -4.11 10.36 -6.34
N ASP A 70 -4.30 11.62 -5.98
CA ASP A 70 -5.05 11.95 -4.78
C ASP A 70 -6.48 11.42 -4.92
N ARG A 71 -7.07 11.01 -3.83
CA ARG A 71 -8.45 10.51 -3.80
C ARG A 71 -9.24 11.22 -2.72
N GLU A 72 -10.52 11.38 -2.96
CA GLU A 72 -11.46 11.80 -1.94
C GLU A 72 -12.06 10.56 -1.28
N ASN A 73 -12.06 10.56 0.03
CA ASN A 73 -12.74 9.54 0.82
C ASN A 73 -13.91 10.20 1.55
N GLU A 74 -15.08 9.61 1.42
CA GLU A 74 -16.26 10.03 2.17
C GLU A 74 -16.36 9.17 3.43
N ALA A 75 -16.38 9.80 4.59
CA ALA A 75 -16.64 9.15 5.86
C ALA A 75 -18.05 9.52 6.34
N GLU A 76 -18.86 8.50 6.62
CA GLU A 76 -20.19 8.70 7.18
C GLU A 76 -20.10 9.00 8.68
N GLY A 77 -20.76 10.08 9.09
CA GLY A 77 -20.82 10.54 10.45
C GLY A 77 -22.19 10.31 11.11
N PRO A 78 -22.46 10.99 12.22
CA PRO A 78 -23.75 10.90 12.89
C PRO A 78 -24.90 11.40 12.01
N SER A 79 -26.12 10.92 12.29
CA SER A 79 -27.32 11.47 11.67
C SER A 79 -27.52 12.94 12.08
N VAL A 80 -28.20 13.72 11.25
CA VAL A 80 -28.48 15.12 11.56
C VAL A 80 -29.18 15.25 12.90
N LYS A 81 -30.11 14.32 13.23
CA LYS A 81 -30.84 14.30 14.53
C LYS A 81 -29.90 14.02 15.72
N ALA A 82 -28.81 13.26 15.53
CA ALA A 82 -27.85 12.96 16.60
C ALA A 82 -26.70 13.96 16.63
N GLY A 83 -26.42 14.60 15.50
CA GLY A 83 -25.33 15.57 15.34
C GLY A 83 -25.68 16.98 15.79
N LEU A 84 -26.96 17.34 15.83
CA LEU A 84 -27.43 18.63 16.29
C LEU A 84 -28.39 18.47 17.49
N ASP A 85 -28.31 19.40 18.42
CA ASP A 85 -29.29 19.52 19.53
C ASP A 85 -30.59 20.18 19.08
N ALA A 86 -31.54 20.31 20.00
CA ALA A 86 -32.84 20.96 19.72
C ALA A 86 -32.73 22.45 19.36
N ALA A 87 -31.64 23.10 19.71
CA ALA A 87 -31.30 24.49 19.36
C ALA A 87 -30.50 24.61 18.07
N GLY A 88 -30.13 23.50 17.44
CA GLY A 88 -29.32 23.45 16.22
C GLY A 88 -27.83 23.54 16.46
N ASN A 89 -27.33 23.41 17.69
CA ASN A 89 -25.90 23.42 17.98
C ASN A 89 -25.29 22.04 17.79
N PRO A 90 -24.00 21.98 17.40
CA PRO A 90 -23.29 20.72 17.25
C PRO A 90 -23.18 19.95 18.57
N THR A 91 -23.58 18.70 18.57
CA THR A 91 -23.40 17.79 19.69
C THR A 91 -21.94 17.35 19.83
N PRO A 92 -21.52 16.81 21.00
CA PRO A 92 -20.19 16.21 21.16
C PRO A 92 -19.89 15.11 20.13
N ALA A 93 -20.90 14.38 19.67
CA ALA A 93 -20.76 13.35 18.63
C ALA A 93 -20.33 13.96 17.28
N LEU A 94 -20.99 15.06 16.86
CA LEU A 94 -20.63 15.74 15.61
C LEU A 94 -19.26 16.43 15.70
N THR A 95 -18.99 17.10 16.80
CA THR A 95 -17.70 17.77 17.07
C THR A 95 -16.56 16.76 17.12
N GLY A 96 -16.77 15.61 17.77
CA GLY A 96 -15.80 14.50 17.82
C GLY A 96 -15.53 13.90 16.43
N PHE A 97 -16.58 13.74 15.62
CA PHE A 97 -16.46 13.27 14.23
C PHE A 97 -15.66 14.25 13.36
N ALA A 98 -15.99 15.54 13.41
CA ALA A 98 -15.26 16.58 12.68
C ALA A 98 -13.76 16.58 13.06
N ARG A 99 -13.46 16.56 14.36
CA ARG A 99 -12.08 16.54 14.88
C ARG A 99 -11.30 15.29 14.44
N LYS A 100 -11.95 14.11 14.46
CA LYS A 100 -11.33 12.84 13.99
C LYS A 100 -10.86 12.94 12.53
N HIS A 101 -11.56 13.70 11.71
CA HIS A 101 -11.24 13.87 10.29
C HIS A 101 -10.46 15.17 9.99
N GLY A 102 -10.04 15.92 11.02
CA GLY A 102 -9.28 17.15 10.86
C GLY A 102 -10.07 18.29 10.24
N LEU A 103 -11.41 18.23 10.33
CA LEU A 103 -12.33 19.21 9.74
C LEU A 103 -13.01 20.05 10.83
N LYS A 104 -13.48 21.23 10.44
CA LYS A 104 -14.43 22.01 11.23
C LYS A 104 -15.84 21.47 10.98
N VAL A 105 -16.77 21.67 11.93
CA VAL A 105 -18.16 21.21 11.79
C VAL A 105 -18.84 21.82 10.57
N GLU A 106 -18.53 23.08 10.26
CA GLU A 106 -19.08 23.83 9.12
C GLU A 106 -18.62 23.26 7.76
N ALA A 107 -17.53 22.48 7.75
CA ALA A 107 -17.02 21.83 6.53
C ALA A 107 -17.66 20.44 6.29
N LEU A 108 -18.52 19.97 7.19
CA LEU A 108 -19.24 18.72 7.02
C LEU A 108 -20.47 18.95 6.12
N GLU A 109 -20.64 18.05 5.15
CA GLU A 109 -21.84 18.07 4.28
C GLU A 109 -22.94 17.21 4.87
N GLN A 110 -24.20 17.58 4.59
CA GLN A 110 -25.34 16.75 4.91
C GLN A 110 -25.76 16.00 3.63
N GLN A 111 -25.88 14.69 3.71
CA GLN A 111 -26.30 13.86 2.59
C GLN A 111 -27.46 12.96 2.99
N ASP A 112 -28.43 12.82 2.07
CA ASP A 112 -29.54 11.88 2.24
C ASP A 112 -29.05 10.47 1.90
N ARG A 113 -29.22 9.55 2.83
CA ARG A 113 -28.87 8.13 2.72
C ARG A 113 -30.10 7.28 3.02
N PRO A 114 -30.12 5.98 2.66
CA PRO A 114 -31.27 5.11 2.93
C PRO A 114 -31.69 5.04 4.41
N LYS A 115 -30.72 5.29 5.32
CA LYS A 115 -30.93 5.33 6.77
C LYS A 115 -31.29 6.72 7.33
N GLY A 116 -31.53 7.71 6.46
CA GLY A 116 -31.81 9.09 6.82
C GLY A 116 -30.66 10.04 6.48
N ARG A 117 -30.85 11.32 6.79
CA ARG A 117 -29.85 12.37 6.52
C ARG A 117 -28.69 12.27 7.52
N LEU A 118 -27.46 12.15 6.98
CA LEU A 118 -26.23 12.01 7.76
C LEU A 118 -25.26 13.18 7.47
N PHE A 119 -24.38 13.46 8.44
CA PHE A 119 -23.20 14.27 8.18
C PHE A 119 -22.13 13.43 7.48
N VAL A 120 -21.48 14.01 6.48
CA VAL A 120 -20.44 13.36 5.70
C VAL A 120 -19.20 14.24 5.70
N ALA A 121 -18.04 13.63 6.00
CA ALA A 121 -16.75 14.27 5.90
C ALA A 121 -16.10 13.88 4.59
N ARG A 122 -15.78 14.83 3.72
CA ARG A 122 -14.93 14.61 2.54
C ARG A 122 -13.48 14.90 2.90
N VAL A 123 -12.67 13.86 2.92
CA VAL A 123 -11.27 13.94 3.26
C VAL A 123 -10.45 13.62 2.03
N ARG A 124 -9.62 14.57 1.60
CA ARG A 124 -8.66 14.34 0.53
C ARG A 124 -7.48 13.55 1.10
N ILE A 125 -7.25 12.36 0.56
CA ILE A 125 -6.11 11.51 0.88
C ILE A 125 -5.08 11.71 -0.24
N ALA A 126 -3.90 12.19 0.13
CA ALA A 126 -2.80 12.35 -0.81
C ALA A 126 -2.38 10.99 -1.37
N GLY A 127 -2.11 10.94 -2.67
CA GLY A 127 -1.63 9.73 -3.33
C GLY A 127 -0.24 9.33 -2.82
N SER A 128 -0.01 8.03 -2.69
CA SER A 128 1.28 7.47 -2.30
C SER A 128 2.39 7.88 -3.28
N VAL A 129 3.57 8.19 -2.77
CA VAL A 129 4.77 8.44 -3.56
C VAL A 129 5.60 7.17 -3.62
N LEU A 130 6.03 6.74 -4.80
CA LEU A 130 6.76 5.47 -5.01
C LEU A 130 8.00 5.38 -4.11
N ASP A 131 8.84 6.41 -4.13
CA ASP A 131 10.10 6.43 -3.36
C ASP A 131 9.87 6.31 -1.84
N ALA A 132 8.72 6.76 -1.34
CA ALA A 132 8.40 6.69 0.07
C ALA A 132 7.91 5.30 0.52
N VAL A 133 7.34 4.50 -0.40
CA VAL A 133 6.71 3.20 -0.05
C VAL A 133 7.44 2.00 -0.61
N LEU A 134 8.33 2.18 -1.58
CA LEU A 134 8.98 1.07 -2.30
C LEU A 134 9.82 0.17 -1.38
N ALA A 135 10.57 0.78 -0.47
CA ALA A 135 11.38 0.03 0.50
C ALA A 135 10.53 -0.90 1.37
N ASP A 136 9.38 -0.41 1.85
CA ASP A 136 8.45 -1.22 2.66
C ASP A 136 7.80 -2.32 1.82
N ILE A 137 7.40 -2.03 0.58
CA ILE A 137 6.88 -3.03 -0.35
C ILE A 137 7.87 -4.17 -0.55
N VAL A 138 9.15 -3.85 -0.81
CA VAL A 138 10.20 -4.86 -1.01
C VAL A 138 10.46 -5.65 0.27
N LYS A 139 10.48 -4.98 1.42
CA LYS A 139 10.64 -5.63 2.72
C LYS A 139 9.51 -6.64 3.01
N GLU A 140 8.27 -6.27 2.75
CA GLU A 140 7.14 -7.18 2.91
C GLU A 140 7.18 -8.33 1.89
N ALA A 141 7.57 -8.07 0.65
CA ALA A 141 7.74 -9.10 -0.37
C ALA A 141 8.81 -10.13 0.05
N THR A 142 9.93 -9.68 0.63
CA THR A 142 10.99 -10.59 1.10
C THR A 142 10.55 -11.46 2.28
N LYS A 143 9.72 -10.92 3.20
CA LYS A 143 9.17 -11.70 4.33
C LYS A 143 8.23 -12.82 3.89
N LYS A 144 7.54 -12.63 2.78
CA LYS A 144 6.54 -13.59 2.27
C LYS A 144 7.12 -14.66 1.34
N LEU A 145 8.44 -14.64 1.10
CA LEU A 145 9.07 -15.65 0.27
C LEU A 145 8.89 -17.06 0.89
N PRO A 146 8.37 -18.04 0.13
CA PRO A 146 8.09 -19.38 0.63
C PRO A 146 9.37 -20.17 0.79
N ILE A 147 9.82 -20.36 2.04
CA ILE A 147 11.08 -21.03 2.32
C ILE A 147 10.85 -22.15 3.32
N PRO A 148 11.40 -23.34 3.00
CA PRO A 148 11.33 -24.49 3.87
C PRO A 148 12.05 -24.30 5.22
N LYS A 149 13.06 -23.45 5.25
CA LYS A 149 13.87 -23.17 6.44
C LYS A 149 14.36 -21.73 6.43
N MET A 150 13.82 -20.95 7.35
CA MET A 150 14.30 -19.59 7.62
C MET A 150 15.66 -19.68 8.32
N MET A 151 16.58 -18.82 7.94
CA MET A 151 17.87 -18.63 8.62
C MET A 151 17.78 -17.41 9.54
N ARG A 152 18.42 -17.49 10.69
CA ARG A 152 18.58 -16.38 11.63
C ARG A 152 20.05 -15.97 11.66
N TRP A 153 20.31 -14.68 11.76
CA TRP A 153 21.67 -14.18 11.88
C TRP A 153 22.02 -13.95 13.35
N GLY A 154 22.97 -14.75 13.85
CA GLY A 154 23.41 -14.63 15.25
C GLY A 154 22.28 -14.75 16.27
N ASP A 155 22.30 -13.91 17.29
CA ASP A 155 21.30 -13.86 18.35
C ASP A 155 20.16 -12.87 18.05
N GLY A 156 20.16 -12.23 16.87
CA GLY A 156 19.12 -11.28 16.43
C GLY A 156 17.81 -11.94 16.02
N ASP A 157 16.74 -11.12 15.91
CA ASP A 157 15.41 -11.55 15.47
C ASP A 157 15.23 -11.48 13.93
N ASP A 158 16.23 -11.01 13.21
CA ASP A 158 16.18 -10.91 11.76
C ASP A 158 16.23 -12.29 11.11
N GLN A 159 15.18 -12.58 10.35
CA GLN A 159 15.01 -13.83 9.63
C GLN A 159 15.08 -13.58 8.13
N PHE A 160 15.77 -14.44 7.41
CA PHE A 160 15.91 -14.34 5.96
C PHE A 160 16.08 -15.72 5.30
N VAL A 161 15.79 -15.76 4.01
CA VAL A 161 15.98 -16.97 3.16
C VAL A 161 17.43 -17.34 3.02
N ARG A 162 18.19 -16.32 2.62
CA ARG A 162 19.63 -16.31 2.42
C ARG A 162 20.09 -14.88 2.71
N PRO A 163 21.32 -14.70 3.18
CA PRO A 163 21.88 -13.36 3.35
C PRO A 163 21.70 -12.51 2.10
N VAL A 164 21.20 -11.29 2.31
CA VAL A 164 21.03 -10.31 1.25
C VAL A 164 22.27 -9.44 1.19
N HIS A 165 22.87 -9.33 0.01
CA HIS A 165 24.08 -8.52 -0.21
C HIS A 165 23.78 -7.14 -0.76
N GLY A 166 22.64 -6.97 -1.40
CA GLY A 166 22.25 -5.71 -1.99
C GLY A 166 20.85 -5.70 -2.56
N LEU A 167 20.35 -4.49 -2.78
CA LEU A 167 19.06 -4.21 -3.38
C LEU A 167 19.24 -3.09 -4.40
N VAL A 168 18.70 -3.28 -5.61
CA VAL A 168 18.60 -2.26 -6.65
C VAL A 168 17.13 -1.96 -6.88
N MET A 169 16.77 -0.68 -6.86
CA MET A 169 15.40 -0.21 -7.09
C MET A 169 15.41 1.10 -7.89
#